data_74a7a0a2f762cbad0d3c06f0af542079
#
_entry.id   74a7a0a2f762cbad0d3c06f0af542079
#
_cell.length_a   1.000
_cell.length_b   1.000
_cell.length_c   1.000
_cell.angle_alpha   90.00
_cell.angle_beta   90.00
_cell.angle_gamma   90.00
#
_symmetry.space_group_name_H-M   'P 1'
#
loop_
_entity.id
_entity.type
_entity.pdbx_description
1 polymer ?
#
loop_
_entity_poly.entity_id
_entity_poly.type
_entity_poly.pdbx_seq_one_letter_code
_entity_poly.pdbx_strand_id
1 'polypeptide(L)'
;SLRCGIFIAESPKVVERALDAGYQPISMLVEHRHIDGEAKHIIKRCGSVPVYTAEFDVLSKITGFKLTRGMLCAMHRTKLKTIEEVCAGAKRIAILENVMNPTNIGAIFRSAAALGMDAVLMTPGCSNPLYRRAIRVSMGTVFQIPWTFFEGELKWPYDGMKILKNM
;
A
#
# COMPACT_ATOMS: atom_id res chain seq x y z
N SER A 1 2.23 0.94 12.67
CA SER A 1 2.92 2.07 13.25
C SER A 1 3.77 2.78 12.18
N LEU A 2 3.49 4.05 11.89
CA LEU A 2 4.25 4.88 10.92
C LEU A 2 5.73 5.07 11.33
N ARG A 3 6.05 4.89 12.62
CA ARG A 3 7.40 5.09 13.17
C ARG A 3 8.38 3.95 12.88
N CYS A 4 7.92 2.77 12.50
CA CYS A 4 8.78 1.58 12.39
C CYS A 4 9.24 1.24 10.97
N GLY A 5 8.95 2.07 9.96
CA GLY A 5 9.34 1.75 8.58
C GLY A 5 8.69 0.48 8.00
N ILE A 6 7.59 0.01 8.58
CA ILE A 6 6.91 -1.25 8.24
C ILE A 6 5.43 -0.99 7.92
N PHE A 7 4.85 -1.81 7.03
CA PHE A 7 3.42 -1.91 6.82
C PHE A 7 2.97 -3.37 6.72
N ILE A 8 1.68 -3.61 6.84
CA ILE A 8 1.08 -4.96 6.74
C ILE A 8 0.20 -5.04 5.49
N ALA A 9 0.55 -5.99 4.62
CA ALA A 9 -0.28 -6.41 3.49
C ALA A 9 -1.10 -7.64 3.88
N GLU A 10 -2.39 -7.65 3.51
CA GLU A 10 -3.33 -8.74 3.82
C GLU A 10 -3.86 -9.38 2.54
N SER A 11 -3.83 -10.66 2.46
CA SER A 11 -4.21 -11.56 1.37
C SER A 11 -3.10 -11.84 0.34
N PRO A 12 -3.09 -13.04 -0.27
CA PRO A 12 -2.11 -13.40 -1.29
C PRO A 12 -2.04 -12.38 -2.43
N LYS A 13 -3.19 -11.95 -2.95
CA LYS A 13 -3.27 -10.99 -4.07
C LYS A 13 -2.67 -9.62 -3.76
N VAL A 14 -2.89 -9.12 -2.55
CA VAL A 14 -2.35 -7.82 -2.10
C VAL A 14 -0.84 -7.92 -1.87
N VAL A 15 -0.39 -9.02 -1.25
CA VAL A 15 1.04 -9.29 -1.07
C VAL A 15 1.76 -9.40 -2.41
N GLU A 16 1.17 -10.11 -3.37
CA GLU A 16 1.70 -10.22 -4.74
C GLU A 16 1.91 -8.84 -5.38
N ARG A 17 0.90 -7.96 -5.32
CA ARG A 17 1.00 -6.59 -5.84
C ARG A 17 2.09 -5.76 -5.18
N ALA A 18 2.27 -5.93 -3.87
CA ALA A 18 3.35 -5.26 -3.15
C ALA A 18 4.74 -5.78 -3.57
N LEU A 19 4.88 -7.10 -3.75
CA LEU A 19 6.11 -7.72 -4.28
C LEU A 19 6.42 -7.25 -5.71
N ASP A 20 5.40 -7.16 -6.57
CA ASP A 20 5.53 -6.66 -7.94
C ASP A 20 5.98 -5.19 -7.97
N ALA A 21 5.57 -4.41 -6.97
CA ALA A 21 6.00 -3.02 -6.78
C ALA A 21 7.39 -2.88 -6.11
N GLY A 22 8.08 -3.99 -5.83
CA GLY A 22 9.44 -4.02 -5.30
C GLY A 22 9.55 -3.91 -3.78
N TYR A 23 8.44 -3.97 -3.04
CA TYR A 23 8.49 -3.98 -1.57
C TYR A 23 9.08 -5.28 -1.05
N GLN A 24 9.93 -5.17 -0.03
CA GLN A 24 10.65 -6.33 0.53
C GLN A 24 9.89 -6.91 1.73
N PRO A 25 9.59 -8.22 1.73
CA PRO A 25 8.94 -8.89 2.84
C PRO A 25 9.90 -9.06 4.02
N ILE A 26 9.35 -9.02 5.24
CA ILE A 26 10.08 -9.22 6.51
C ILE A 26 9.69 -10.56 7.12
N SER A 27 8.39 -10.83 7.20
CA SER A 27 7.84 -12.06 7.74
C SER A 27 6.41 -12.25 7.26
N MET A 28 5.94 -13.49 7.29
CA MET A 28 4.57 -13.83 6.94
C MET A 28 3.89 -14.57 8.09
N LEU A 29 2.58 -14.36 8.21
CA LEU A 29 1.69 -15.14 9.06
C LEU A 29 0.60 -15.74 8.17
N VAL A 30 0.56 -17.06 8.08
CA VAL A 30 -0.29 -17.78 7.12
C VAL A 30 -1.14 -18.81 7.88
N GLU A 31 -2.42 -18.85 7.58
CA GLU A 31 -3.28 -19.91 8.08
C GLU A 31 -2.85 -21.27 7.49
N HIS A 32 -2.75 -22.29 8.34
CA HIS A 32 -2.18 -23.59 7.99
C HIS A 32 -2.77 -24.18 6.69
N ARG A 33 -4.10 -24.14 6.53
CA ARG A 33 -4.79 -24.66 5.34
C ARG A 33 -4.43 -23.98 4.02
N HIS A 34 -3.86 -22.76 4.06
CA HIS A 34 -3.53 -21.98 2.85
C HIS A 34 -2.08 -22.12 2.39
N ILE A 35 -1.23 -22.82 3.18
CA ILE A 35 0.21 -22.97 2.88
C ILE A 35 0.43 -23.62 1.52
N ASP A 36 -0.25 -24.75 1.27
CA ASP A 36 -0.14 -25.49 0.02
C ASP A 36 -1.12 -25.04 -1.08
N GLY A 37 -1.97 -24.07 -0.77
CA GLY A 37 -2.95 -23.46 -1.66
C GLY A 37 -2.52 -22.10 -2.19
N GLU A 38 -3.37 -21.10 -1.99
CA GLU A 38 -3.22 -19.74 -2.53
C GLU A 38 -1.94 -19.03 -2.04
N ALA A 39 -1.43 -19.38 -0.85
CA ALA A 39 -0.22 -18.78 -0.30
C ALA A 39 1.07 -19.37 -0.87
N LYS A 40 1.06 -20.57 -1.44
CA LYS A 40 2.24 -21.34 -1.84
C LYS A 40 3.19 -20.57 -2.75
N HIS A 41 2.66 -19.96 -3.81
CA HIS A 41 3.48 -19.21 -4.76
C HIS A 41 4.08 -17.93 -4.15
N ILE A 42 3.35 -17.25 -3.25
CA ILE A 42 3.84 -16.07 -2.52
C ILE A 42 4.97 -16.45 -1.58
N ILE A 43 4.79 -17.54 -0.81
CA ILE A 43 5.82 -18.06 0.08
C ILE A 43 7.10 -18.37 -0.71
N LYS A 44 6.97 -19.04 -1.86
CA LYS A 44 8.11 -19.32 -2.74
C LYS A 44 8.80 -18.05 -3.25
N ARG A 45 8.04 -17.01 -3.62
CA ARG A 45 8.59 -15.72 -4.06
C ARG A 45 9.36 -14.99 -2.97
N CYS A 46 8.96 -15.16 -1.72
CA CYS A 46 9.59 -14.50 -0.57
C CYS A 46 10.89 -15.17 -0.11
N GLY A 47 11.24 -16.35 -0.63
CA GLY A 47 12.51 -17.03 -0.35
C GLY A 47 12.65 -17.44 1.11
N SER A 48 13.73 -16.98 1.78
CA SER A 48 14.07 -17.36 3.16
C SER A 48 13.36 -16.53 4.24
N VAL A 49 12.37 -15.75 3.89
CA VAL A 49 11.62 -14.95 4.86
C VAL A 49 10.87 -15.85 5.85
N PRO A 50 10.91 -15.57 7.17
CA PRO A 50 10.20 -16.36 8.17
C PRO A 50 8.70 -16.46 7.89
N VAL A 51 8.18 -17.69 7.86
CA VAL A 51 6.75 -17.99 7.69
C VAL A 51 6.24 -18.63 8.97
N TYR A 52 5.38 -17.89 9.66
CA TYR A 52 4.68 -18.37 10.85
C TYR A 52 3.34 -18.93 10.45
N THR A 53 2.96 -20.07 11.01
CA THR A 53 1.70 -20.74 10.69
C THR A 53 0.93 -21.08 11.95
N ALA A 54 -0.38 -20.99 11.88
CA ALA A 54 -1.28 -21.43 12.91
C ALA A 54 -2.68 -21.70 12.34
N GLU A 55 -3.50 -22.37 13.16
CA GLU A 55 -4.92 -22.58 12.88
C GLU A 55 -5.70 -21.25 12.96
N PHE A 56 -6.84 -21.18 12.27
CA PHE A 56 -7.67 -20.00 12.17
C PHE A 56 -8.01 -19.33 13.52
N ASP A 57 -8.37 -20.15 14.53
CA ASP A 57 -8.77 -19.66 15.84
C ASP A 57 -7.60 -18.99 16.58
N VAL A 58 -6.39 -19.58 16.46
CA VAL A 58 -5.16 -19.02 17.03
C VAL A 58 -4.81 -17.71 16.34
N LEU A 59 -4.86 -17.68 15.01
CA LEU A 59 -4.60 -16.47 14.23
C LEU A 59 -5.57 -15.34 14.58
N SER A 60 -6.86 -15.65 14.71
CA SER A 60 -7.89 -14.69 15.07
C SER A 60 -7.66 -14.08 16.46
N LYS A 61 -7.16 -14.86 17.42
CA LYS A 61 -6.79 -14.38 18.76
C LYS A 61 -5.56 -13.48 18.72
N ILE A 62 -4.52 -13.86 17.96
CA ILE A 62 -3.27 -13.07 17.84
C ILE A 62 -3.52 -11.75 17.13
N THR A 63 -4.30 -11.75 16.07
CA THR A 63 -4.55 -10.57 15.24
C THR A 63 -5.64 -9.65 15.81
N GLY A 64 -6.48 -10.16 16.70
CA GLY A 64 -7.64 -9.46 17.24
C GLY A 64 -8.80 -9.32 16.25
N PHE A 65 -8.76 -10.01 15.11
CA PHE A 65 -9.83 -10.03 14.09
C PHE A 65 -9.77 -11.31 13.28
N LYS A 66 -10.87 -11.65 12.61
CA LYS A 66 -10.92 -12.82 11.71
C LYS A 66 -10.05 -12.59 10.48
N LEU A 67 -9.03 -13.41 10.30
CA LEU A 67 -8.14 -13.37 9.13
C LEU A 67 -8.82 -14.08 7.94
N THR A 68 -9.81 -13.44 7.35
CA THR A 68 -10.68 -14.02 6.32
C THR A 68 -9.96 -14.39 5.01
N ARG A 69 -8.73 -13.90 4.80
CA ARG A 69 -7.95 -14.13 3.57
C ARG A 69 -6.66 -14.90 3.82
N GLY A 70 -6.54 -15.51 4.99
CA GLY A 70 -5.55 -16.53 5.33
C GLY A 70 -4.08 -16.10 5.39
N MET A 71 -3.73 -14.83 5.06
CA MET A 71 -2.33 -14.38 5.01
C MET A 71 -2.18 -12.92 5.44
N LEU A 72 -1.14 -12.68 6.25
CA LEU A 72 -0.56 -11.35 6.48
C LEU A 72 0.92 -11.37 6.12
N CYS A 73 1.42 -10.28 5.57
CA CYS A 73 2.86 -10.08 5.33
C CYS A 73 3.29 -8.73 5.88
N ALA A 74 4.29 -8.74 6.76
CA ALA A 74 5.00 -7.54 7.17
C ALA A 74 6.03 -7.19 6.10
N MET A 75 6.06 -5.94 5.66
CA MET A 75 6.93 -5.48 4.58
C MET A 75 7.62 -4.16 4.94
N HIS A 76 8.84 -3.98 4.44
CA HIS A 76 9.57 -2.73 4.59
C HIS A 76 8.91 -1.60 3.79
N ARG A 77 8.85 -0.41 4.41
CA ARG A 77 8.54 0.83 3.67
C ARG A 77 9.77 1.27 2.88
N THR A 78 9.56 1.73 1.68
CA THR A 78 10.59 2.39 0.89
C THR A 78 10.55 3.91 1.13
N LYS A 79 11.65 4.59 0.80
CA LYS A 79 11.66 6.05 0.73
C LYS A 79 10.65 6.51 -0.33
N LEU A 80 9.89 7.54 -0.02
CA LEU A 80 8.98 8.14 -1.00
C LEU A 80 9.80 8.75 -2.15
N LYS A 81 9.26 8.61 -3.35
CA LYS A 81 9.79 9.27 -4.55
C LYS A 81 9.43 10.74 -4.53
N THR A 82 10.19 11.56 -5.24
CA THR A 82 9.87 12.97 -5.42
C THR A 82 8.63 13.14 -6.32
N ILE A 83 8.07 14.35 -6.36
CA ILE A 83 6.94 14.67 -7.26
C ILE A 83 7.36 14.47 -8.71
N GLU A 84 8.56 14.91 -9.07
CA GLU A 84 9.13 14.77 -10.41
C GLU A 84 9.25 13.31 -10.84
N GLU A 85 9.76 12.45 -9.94
CA GLU A 85 9.88 11.01 -10.20
C GLU A 85 8.52 10.33 -10.36
N VAL A 86 7.52 10.72 -9.56
CA VAL A 86 6.16 10.15 -9.58
C VAL A 86 5.39 10.62 -10.82
N CYS A 87 5.59 11.85 -11.24
CA CYS A 87 4.87 12.46 -12.35
C CYS A 87 5.60 12.35 -13.69
N ALA A 88 6.78 11.72 -13.75
CA ALA A 88 7.54 11.58 -14.99
C ALA A 88 6.70 10.90 -16.09
N GLY A 89 6.37 11.65 -17.13
CA GLY A 89 5.55 11.19 -18.26
C GLY A 89 4.06 11.02 -17.96
N ALA A 90 3.60 11.40 -16.75
CA ALA A 90 2.19 11.34 -16.39
C ALA A 90 1.35 12.35 -17.17
N LYS A 91 0.21 11.90 -17.70
CA LYS A 91 -0.78 12.74 -18.40
C LYS A 91 -2.01 13.03 -17.53
N ARG A 92 -2.32 12.15 -16.60
CA ARG A 92 -3.48 12.24 -15.72
C ARG A 92 -3.03 12.03 -14.27
N ILE A 93 -3.11 13.07 -13.47
CA ILE A 93 -2.68 13.08 -12.08
C ILE A 93 -3.90 13.36 -11.21
N ALA A 94 -4.16 12.48 -10.24
CA ALA A 94 -5.16 12.74 -9.20
C ALA A 94 -4.50 13.44 -8.02
N ILE A 95 -5.11 14.52 -7.54
CA ILE A 95 -4.63 15.27 -6.37
C ILE A 95 -5.63 15.11 -5.25
N LEU A 96 -5.18 14.65 -4.10
CA LEU A 96 -5.98 14.46 -2.89
C LEU A 96 -5.63 15.54 -1.88
N GLU A 97 -6.62 16.36 -1.54
CA GLU A 97 -6.47 17.40 -0.54
C GLU A 97 -7.17 17.00 0.76
N ASN A 98 -6.39 16.89 1.86
CA ASN A 98 -6.88 16.64 3.21
C ASN A 98 -7.82 15.41 3.36
N VAL A 99 -7.59 14.37 2.59
CA VAL A 99 -8.35 13.11 2.68
C VAL A 99 -7.83 12.31 3.89
N MET A 100 -8.37 12.58 5.07
CA MET A 100 -7.91 12.00 6.32
C MET A 100 -8.36 10.55 6.57
N ASN A 101 -9.48 10.12 5.97
CA ASN A 101 -10.00 8.78 6.19
C ASN A 101 -9.27 7.75 5.32
N PRO A 102 -8.57 6.75 5.91
CA PRO A 102 -7.84 5.74 5.14
C PRO A 102 -8.76 4.87 4.26
N THR A 103 -10.04 4.74 4.60
CA THR A 103 -11.02 4.06 3.73
C THR A 103 -11.23 4.84 2.44
N ASN A 104 -11.34 6.17 2.53
CA ASN A 104 -11.49 7.03 1.35
C ASN A 104 -10.23 7.02 0.49
N ILE A 105 -9.05 7.08 1.10
CA ILE A 105 -7.77 6.89 0.39
C ILE A 105 -7.80 5.59 -0.42
N GLY A 106 -8.12 4.47 0.21
CA GLY A 106 -8.19 3.18 -0.48
C GLY A 106 -9.20 3.15 -1.62
N ALA A 107 -10.39 3.72 -1.42
CA ALA A 107 -11.43 3.81 -2.45
C ALA A 107 -11.00 4.68 -3.64
N ILE A 108 -10.36 5.84 -3.37
CA ILE A 108 -9.84 6.73 -4.41
C ILE A 108 -8.75 6.03 -5.23
N PHE A 109 -7.79 5.37 -4.59
CA PHE A 109 -6.75 4.61 -5.30
C PHE A 109 -7.34 3.51 -6.19
N ARG A 110 -8.38 2.82 -5.72
CA ARG A 110 -9.08 1.82 -6.50
C ARG A 110 -9.75 2.42 -7.73
N SER A 111 -10.43 3.55 -7.58
CA SER A 111 -11.05 4.29 -8.67
C SER A 111 -10.01 4.88 -9.63
N ALA A 112 -8.93 5.45 -9.11
CA ALA A 112 -7.83 5.98 -9.90
C ALA A 112 -7.19 4.91 -10.79
N ALA A 113 -6.97 3.70 -10.26
CA ALA A 113 -6.49 2.58 -11.05
C ALA A 113 -7.46 2.18 -12.16
N ALA A 114 -8.76 2.10 -11.85
CA ALA A 114 -9.79 1.74 -12.83
C ALA A 114 -9.94 2.79 -13.94
N LEU A 115 -9.75 4.07 -13.62
CA LEU A 115 -9.84 5.19 -14.56
C LEU A 115 -8.51 5.48 -15.28
N GLY A 116 -7.47 4.71 -14.98
CA GLY A 116 -6.15 4.82 -15.59
C GLY A 116 -5.44 6.13 -15.25
N MET A 117 -5.51 6.59 -13.99
CA MET A 117 -4.65 7.68 -13.52
C MET A 117 -3.19 7.21 -13.51
N ASP A 118 -2.29 8.09 -13.95
CA ASP A 118 -0.87 7.78 -14.06
C ASP A 118 -0.13 8.03 -12.73
N ALA A 119 -0.63 8.95 -11.91
CA ALA A 119 -0.04 9.30 -10.61
C ALA A 119 -1.10 9.81 -9.62
N VAL A 120 -0.78 9.71 -8.33
CA VAL A 120 -1.56 10.31 -7.24
C VAL A 120 -0.65 11.17 -6.38
N LEU A 121 -0.99 12.43 -6.20
CA LEU A 121 -0.32 13.36 -5.30
C LEU A 121 -1.24 13.67 -4.12
N MET A 122 -0.66 13.83 -2.94
CA MET A 122 -1.41 14.05 -1.71
C MET A 122 -0.87 15.22 -0.92
N THR A 123 -1.76 16.03 -0.34
CA THR A 123 -1.34 17.05 0.63
C THR A 123 -0.95 16.38 1.96
N PRO A 124 -0.10 17.04 2.78
CA PRO A 124 0.37 16.48 4.06
C PRO A 124 -0.74 16.06 5.03
N GLY A 125 -1.94 16.64 4.92
CA GLY A 125 -3.10 16.29 5.73
C GLY A 125 -3.80 14.98 5.33
N CYS A 126 -3.39 14.33 4.25
CA CYS A 126 -3.96 13.05 3.83
C CYS A 126 -3.46 11.88 4.70
N SER A 127 -4.33 10.89 4.90
CA SER A 127 -3.92 9.60 5.46
C SER A 127 -2.94 8.88 4.55
N ASN A 128 -2.01 8.14 5.16
CA ASN A 128 -1.00 7.40 4.41
C ASN A 128 -1.63 6.19 3.68
N PRO A 129 -1.37 6.02 2.36
CA PRO A 129 -1.86 4.88 1.58
C PRO A 129 -1.39 3.51 2.09
N LEU A 130 -0.28 3.46 2.82
CA LEU A 130 0.25 2.23 3.43
C LEU A 130 -0.36 1.91 4.81
N TYR A 131 -1.40 2.63 5.25
CA TYR A 131 -2.22 2.13 6.35
C TYR A 131 -2.95 0.86 5.93
N ARG A 132 -2.95 -0.14 6.79
CA ARG A 132 -3.58 -1.43 6.53
C ARG A 132 -5.01 -1.30 5.96
N ARG A 133 -5.80 -0.35 6.51
CA ARG A 133 -7.17 -0.09 6.04
C ARG A 133 -7.21 0.38 4.59
N ALA A 134 -6.32 1.31 4.21
CA ALA A 134 -6.23 1.83 2.85
C ALA A 134 -5.79 0.74 1.86
N ILE A 135 -4.75 -0.03 2.21
CA ILE A 135 -4.27 -1.17 1.41
C ILE A 135 -5.41 -2.17 1.15
N ARG A 136 -6.15 -2.53 2.20
CA ARG A 136 -7.26 -3.49 2.12
C ARG A 136 -8.40 -2.98 1.24
N VAL A 137 -8.85 -1.75 1.43
CA VAL A 137 -9.96 -1.15 0.68
C VAL A 137 -9.58 -0.96 -0.79
N SER A 138 -8.34 -0.56 -1.05
CA SER A 138 -7.82 -0.43 -2.42
C SER A 138 -7.61 -1.77 -3.13
N MET A 139 -7.71 -2.89 -2.43
CA MET A 139 -7.31 -4.21 -2.97
C MET A 139 -5.85 -4.23 -3.44
N GLY A 140 -4.99 -3.40 -2.85
CA GLY A 140 -3.57 -3.27 -3.21
C GLY A 140 -3.29 -2.39 -4.42
N THR A 141 -4.25 -1.63 -4.96
CA THR A 141 -3.98 -0.68 -6.07
C THR A 141 -3.06 0.46 -5.64
N VAL A 142 -2.91 0.72 -4.33
CA VAL A 142 -1.88 1.61 -3.79
C VAL A 142 -0.45 1.22 -4.16
N PHE A 143 -0.23 -0.01 -4.58
CA PHE A 143 1.07 -0.51 -5.07
C PHE A 143 1.21 -0.43 -6.59
N GLN A 144 0.13 -0.16 -7.32
CA GLN A 144 0.08 -0.17 -8.78
C GLN A 144 0.18 1.22 -9.40
N ILE A 145 -0.23 2.26 -8.67
CA ILE A 145 -0.14 3.65 -9.13
C ILE A 145 0.97 4.35 -8.34
N PRO A 146 1.91 5.01 -9.00
CA PRO A 146 2.91 5.85 -8.34
C PRO A 146 2.23 6.96 -7.52
N TRP A 147 2.73 7.21 -6.33
CA TRP A 147 2.20 8.27 -5.48
C TRP A 147 3.26 8.86 -4.56
N THR A 148 3.05 10.10 -4.17
CA THR A 148 3.84 10.78 -3.13
C THR A 148 3.03 11.88 -2.47
N PHE A 149 3.62 12.49 -1.43
CA PHE A 149 3.08 13.68 -0.79
C PHE A 149 3.77 14.93 -1.33
N PHE A 150 3.04 16.05 -1.33
CA PHE A 150 3.68 17.35 -1.39
C PHE A 150 4.54 17.51 -0.14
N GLU A 151 5.83 17.79 -0.32
CA GLU A 151 6.80 17.90 0.78
C GLU A 151 6.92 19.33 1.29
N GLY A 152 7.32 19.47 2.58
CA GLY A 152 7.67 20.72 3.20
C GLY A 152 6.51 21.65 3.55
N GLU A 153 6.81 22.91 3.71
CA GLU A 153 5.85 23.98 4.03
C GLU A 153 5.14 24.55 2.80
N LEU A 154 4.96 23.72 1.75
CA LEU A 154 4.29 24.14 0.52
C LEU A 154 2.87 24.64 0.82
N LYS A 155 2.60 25.89 0.46
CA LYS A 155 1.27 26.48 0.57
C LYS A 155 0.38 25.95 -0.55
N TRP A 156 -0.38 24.92 -0.23
CA TRP A 156 -1.40 24.41 -1.16
C TRP A 156 -2.57 25.41 -1.24
N PRO A 157 -3.15 25.67 -2.43
CA PRO A 157 -2.78 25.08 -3.73
C PRO A 157 -1.67 25.83 -4.51
N TYR A 158 -1.24 27.00 -4.07
CA TYR A 158 -0.39 27.91 -4.86
C TYR A 158 0.94 27.29 -5.27
N ASP A 159 1.71 26.82 -4.31
CA ASP A 159 3.05 26.26 -4.59
C ASP A 159 2.95 24.90 -5.30
N GLY A 160 1.99 24.07 -4.90
CA GLY A 160 1.76 22.79 -5.54
C GLY A 160 1.37 22.92 -7.01
N MET A 161 0.47 23.86 -7.33
CA MET A 161 0.06 24.12 -8.71
C MET A 161 1.20 24.75 -9.55
N LYS A 162 2.08 25.55 -8.93
CA LYS A 162 3.25 26.10 -9.62
C LYS A 162 4.24 25.01 -10.00
N ILE A 163 4.48 24.04 -9.11
CA ILE A 163 5.34 22.88 -9.41
C ILE A 163 4.76 22.11 -10.60
N LEU A 164 3.49 21.78 -10.57
CA LEU A 164 2.85 20.99 -11.63
C LEU A 164 2.80 21.70 -12.98
N LYS A 165 2.67 23.03 -13.01
CA LYS A 165 2.70 23.81 -14.26
C LYS A 165 4.09 23.90 -14.89
N ASN A 166 5.15 23.70 -14.11
CA ASN A 166 6.53 23.77 -14.59
C ASN A 166 7.09 22.42 -15.02
N MET A 167 6.30 21.35 -14.88
CA MET A 167 6.62 19.98 -15.33
C MET A 167 6.08 19.70 -16.72
#